data_706812049c61af9159b27fa291241e16
#
_entry.id   706812049c61af9159b27fa291241e16
#
_cell.length_a   1.000
_cell.length_b   1.000
_cell.length_c   1.000
_cell.angle_alpha   90.00
_cell.angle_beta   90.00
_cell.angle_gamma   90.00
#
_symmetry.space_group_name_H-M   'P 1'
#
loop_
_entity.id
_entity.type
_entity.pdbx_description
1 polymer ?
#
loop_
_entity_poly.entity_id
_entity_poly.type
_entity_poly.pdbx_seq_one_letter_code
_entity_poly.pdbx_strand_id
1 'polypeptide(L)'
;MACILDPDLLALYTIILNKYQTGLVRKGNGIILMASSQSKPKAIIICGPTGIGKTSFAIQLARLFQGEIIGADSMQIYRHMDIGTAKPTPAERSMVPHHMVDIVEPDEPFDAETYATLSFSLVMALQARLVLPLVVGGTGLYIKALIHGLFDARPGDEGIRMRLKQKAEKEGTEALFERLKQVDPVTAQKLHVNDSYRIIRALEVYETAGIPISDYQQRHRFQESRLTTLKFGLHRERERLYQRIDHRVDMMIQTGLLDEVRRLREAGYSGALKSMQSIGYRHMCDFLDGHLDWAEAVRTLKRDTRRYAKRQMTWFKTDGEIVWVDPVVSREVKTRTREFLSDQSDG
;
A
#
# COMPACT_ATOMS: atom_id res chain seq x y z
N MET A 1 16.68 -17.55 2.95
CA MET A 1 17.55 -16.58 3.65
C MET A 1 16.62 -15.59 4.35
N ALA A 2 16.71 -15.49 5.67
CA ALA A 2 15.83 -14.65 6.46
C ALA A 2 16.09 -13.17 6.15
N CYS A 3 15.03 -12.45 5.84
CA CYS A 3 15.05 -10.99 5.67
C CYS A 3 15.59 -10.36 6.97
N ILE A 4 16.75 -9.72 6.91
CA ILE A 4 17.33 -9.00 8.06
C ILE A 4 16.63 -7.64 8.08
N LEU A 5 15.49 -7.60 8.80
CA LEU A 5 14.91 -6.31 9.21
C LEU A 5 15.93 -5.56 10.07
N ASP A 6 15.93 -4.23 9.95
CA ASP A 6 16.71 -3.33 10.81
C ASP A 6 16.65 -3.84 12.25
N PRO A 7 17.79 -4.07 12.93
CA PRO A 7 17.85 -4.61 14.30
C PRO A 7 16.96 -3.83 15.28
N ASP A 8 16.83 -2.51 15.10
CA ASP A 8 15.99 -1.67 15.94
C ASP A 8 14.50 -1.87 15.67
N LEU A 9 14.11 -2.13 14.42
CA LEU A 9 12.75 -2.53 14.05
C LEU A 9 12.42 -3.95 14.54
N LEU A 10 13.37 -4.86 14.48
CA LEU A 10 13.22 -6.23 14.99
C LEU A 10 13.14 -6.26 16.53
N ALA A 11 13.93 -5.44 17.21
CA ALA A 11 13.87 -5.28 18.67
C ALA A 11 12.52 -4.66 19.09
N LEU A 12 12.05 -3.62 18.39
CA LEU A 12 10.74 -3.02 18.62
C LEU A 12 9.61 -4.02 18.36
N TYR A 13 9.71 -4.83 17.30
CA TYR A 13 8.79 -5.90 16.96
C TYR A 13 8.73 -6.98 18.06
N THR A 14 9.88 -7.40 18.56
CA THR A 14 9.97 -8.42 19.64
C THR A 14 9.42 -7.88 20.97
N ILE A 15 9.70 -6.62 21.30
CA ILE A 15 9.19 -5.96 22.50
C ILE A 15 7.66 -5.79 22.43
N ILE A 16 7.14 -5.42 21.27
CA ILE A 16 5.69 -5.23 21.06
C ILE A 16 4.97 -6.58 21.07
N LEU A 17 5.48 -7.61 20.41
CA LEU A 17 4.91 -8.95 20.43
C LEU A 17 4.87 -9.52 21.86
N ASN A 18 5.96 -9.39 22.62
CA ASN A 18 6.01 -9.86 24.01
C ASN A 18 5.07 -9.08 24.94
N LYS A 19 4.84 -7.79 24.69
CA LYS A 19 4.00 -6.94 25.53
C LYS A 19 2.49 -7.13 25.26
N TYR A 20 2.11 -7.52 24.02
CA TYR A 20 0.71 -7.64 23.62
C TYR A 20 0.22 -9.06 23.38
N GLN A 21 1.11 -10.06 23.21
CA GLN A 21 0.74 -11.48 23.28
C GLN A 21 0.59 -11.99 24.72
N THR A 22 1.21 -11.32 25.69
CA THR A 22 1.03 -11.64 27.10
C THR A 22 0.31 -10.48 27.77
N GLY A 23 -1.01 -10.54 27.86
CA GLY A 23 -1.80 -9.78 28.82
C GLY A 23 -1.47 -10.19 30.28
N LEU A 24 -0.20 -10.50 30.56
CA LEU A 24 0.31 -11.00 31.84
C LEU A 24 1.11 -9.89 32.52
N VAL A 25 0.44 -9.07 33.32
CA VAL A 25 1.11 -8.28 34.34
C VAL A 25 1.20 -9.12 35.59
N ARG A 26 2.40 -9.57 35.94
CA ARG A 26 2.66 -10.19 37.27
C ARG A 26 2.63 -9.11 38.36
N LYS A 27 1.62 -9.14 39.20
CA LYS A 27 1.61 -8.45 40.50
C LYS A 27 1.32 -9.45 41.55
N GLY A 28 2.34 -9.90 42.30
CA GLY A 28 2.19 -10.86 43.38
C GLY A 28 1.86 -12.28 42.91
N ASN A 29 1.51 -13.18 43.81
CA ASN A 29 1.21 -14.60 43.55
C ASN A 29 -0.14 -14.87 42.85
N GLY A 30 -0.74 -13.91 42.16
CA GLY A 30 -2.00 -14.07 41.44
C GLY A 30 -1.92 -13.60 40.00
N ILE A 31 -2.41 -14.43 39.07
CA ILE A 31 -2.62 -14.02 37.65
C ILE A 31 -3.98 -13.33 37.59
N ILE A 32 -4.00 -12.03 37.43
CA ILE A 32 -5.25 -11.30 37.13
C ILE A 32 -5.28 -11.09 35.62
N LEU A 33 -6.15 -11.81 34.94
CA LEU A 33 -6.58 -11.48 33.58
C LEU A 33 -7.42 -10.19 33.66
N MET A 34 -6.79 -9.04 33.48
CA MET A 34 -7.52 -7.81 33.15
C MET A 34 -7.88 -7.86 31.67
N ALA A 35 -9.07 -8.34 31.35
CA ALA A 35 -9.73 -7.99 30.11
C ALA A 35 -10.03 -6.48 30.15
N SER A 36 -9.03 -5.63 29.86
CA SER A 36 -9.29 -4.23 29.62
C SER A 36 -10.00 -4.14 28.26
N SER A 37 -11.18 -3.57 28.22
CA SER A 37 -11.82 -3.06 27.02
C SER A 37 -10.91 -1.95 26.45
N GLN A 38 -9.81 -2.35 25.78
CA GLN A 38 -8.95 -1.37 25.13
C GLN A 38 -9.66 -0.89 23.86
N SER A 39 -10.00 0.39 23.84
CA SER A 39 -10.46 1.06 22.62
C SER A 39 -9.49 0.80 21.48
N LYS A 40 -10.03 0.53 20.28
CA LYS A 40 -9.21 0.28 19.08
C LYS A 40 -8.23 1.43 18.83
N PRO A 41 -6.99 1.14 18.41
CA PRO A 41 -6.01 2.17 18.15
C PRO A 41 -6.50 3.15 17.06
N LYS A 42 -6.25 4.44 17.27
CA LYS A 42 -6.69 5.52 16.35
C LYS A 42 -5.63 5.82 15.29
N ALA A 43 -6.05 6.05 14.06
CA ALA A 43 -5.18 6.54 12.99
C ALA A 43 -5.96 7.45 12.02
N ILE A 44 -5.30 8.45 11.45
CA ILE A 44 -5.85 9.23 10.35
C ILE A 44 -5.34 8.68 9.03
N ILE A 45 -6.25 8.41 8.10
CA ILE A 45 -5.94 7.94 6.77
C ILE A 45 -6.02 9.10 5.78
N ILE A 46 -4.95 9.34 5.03
CA ILE A 46 -4.91 10.35 3.96
C ILE A 46 -4.69 9.64 2.64
N CYS A 47 -5.76 9.49 1.87
CA CYS A 47 -5.76 8.73 0.64
C CYS A 47 -6.12 9.59 -0.59
N GLY A 48 -5.88 9.04 -1.78
CA GLY A 48 -6.20 9.70 -3.04
C GLY A 48 -5.18 9.37 -4.13
N PRO A 49 -5.40 9.85 -5.36
CA PRO A 49 -4.58 9.50 -6.51
C PRO A 49 -3.18 10.09 -6.44
N THR A 50 -2.28 9.51 -7.25
CA THR A 50 -0.95 10.09 -7.44
C THR A 50 -1.06 11.50 -8.01
N GLY A 51 -0.14 12.41 -7.66
CA GLY A 51 -0.13 13.80 -8.11
C GLY A 51 -1.11 14.74 -7.39
N ILE A 52 -1.96 14.24 -6.48
CA ILE A 52 -3.01 15.05 -5.81
C ILE A 52 -2.46 16.04 -4.76
N GLY A 53 -1.33 15.71 -4.11
CA GLY A 53 -0.73 16.52 -3.05
C GLY A 53 -0.80 15.92 -1.65
N LYS A 54 -0.90 14.60 -1.53
CA LYS A 54 -1.00 13.89 -0.23
C LYS A 54 0.14 14.21 0.73
N THR A 55 1.39 14.21 0.25
CA THR A 55 2.58 14.44 1.09
C THR A 55 2.53 15.81 1.75
N SER A 56 2.31 16.86 0.99
CA SER A 56 2.21 18.23 1.52
C SER A 56 1.07 18.38 2.53
N PHE A 57 -0.10 17.81 2.23
CA PHE A 57 -1.26 17.81 3.14
C PHE A 57 -0.93 17.08 4.45
N ALA A 58 -0.31 15.88 4.34
CA ALA A 58 0.04 15.07 5.49
C ALA A 58 1.09 15.75 6.39
N ILE A 59 2.13 16.36 5.81
CA ILE A 59 3.14 17.10 6.56
C ILE A 59 2.51 18.27 7.32
N GLN A 60 1.62 19.04 6.68
CA GLN A 60 0.92 20.12 7.36
C GLN A 60 0.07 19.63 8.52
N LEU A 61 -0.68 18.53 8.34
CA LEU A 61 -1.52 17.96 9.37
C LEU A 61 -0.68 17.37 10.51
N ALA A 62 0.39 16.64 10.19
CA ALA A 62 1.31 16.05 11.15
C ALA A 62 1.95 17.11 12.06
N ARG A 63 2.40 18.23 11.49
CA ARG A 63 2.98 19.35 12.27
C ARG A 63 1.97 20.01 13.19
N LEU A 64 0.71 20.09 12.81
CA LEU A 64 -0.36 20.69 13.62
C LEU A 64 -0.79 19.82 14.79
N PHE A 65 -0.72 18.48 14.63
CA PHE A 65 -1.22 17.52 15.60
C PHE A 65 -0.15 16.59 16.15
N GLN A 66 1.13 16.95 16.03
CA GLN A 66 2.27 16.17 16.54
C GLN A 66 2.24 14.72 16.08
N GLY A 67 2.01 14.52 14.79
CA GLY A 67 1.91 13.20 14.19
C GLY A 67 3.14 12.78 13.42
N GLU A 68 3.24 11.50 13.10
CA GLU A 68 4.24 10.91 12.20
C GLU A 68 3.55 10.19 11.04
N ILE A 69 4.21 10.12 9.90
CA ILE A 69 3.64 9.60 8.65
C ILE A 69 4.03 8.13 8.46
N ILE A 70 3.06 7.28 8.17
CA ILE A 70 3.24 5.89 7.74
C ILE A 70 2.87 5.82 6.25
N GLY A 71 3.85 5.60 5.38
CA GLY A 71 3.65 5.51 3.94
C GLY A 71 2.79 4.31 3.55
N ALA A 72 1.76 4.51 2.72
CA ALA A 72 0.92 3.46 2.14
C ALA A 72 1.05 3.46 0.60
N ASP A 73 2.29 3.35 0.14
CA ASP A 73 2.64 3.29 -1.27
C ASP A 73 3.52 2.07 -1.54
N SER A 74 3.09 1.20 -2.47
CA SER A 74 3.75 -0.08 -2.75
C SER A 74 5.06 0.05 -3.52
N MET A 75 5.45 1.27 -3.89
CA MET A 75 6.69 1.51 -4.62
C MET A 75 7.70 2.33 -3.81
N GLN A 76 7.25 3.22 -2.92
CA GLN A 76 8.14 4.01 -2.07
C GLN A 76 8.84 3.19 -0.97
N ILE A 77 8.44 1.95 -0.77
CA ILE A 77 9.08 0.99 0.13
C ILE A 77 10.46 0.54 -0.36
N TYR A 78 10.68 0.57 -1.69
CA TYR A 78 11.93 0.11 -2.30
C TYR A 78 13.03 1.15 -2.19
N ARG A 79 14.22 0.76 -1.73
CA ARG A 79 15.42 1.59 -1.72
C ARG A 79 15.84 1.95 -3.14
N HIS A 80 16.55 3.07 -3.30
CA HIS A 80 17.12 3.52 -4.57
C HIS A 80 16.10 3.88 -5.68
N MET A 81 14.82 3.71 -5.42
CA MET A 81 13.73 4.05 -6.34
C MET A 81 13.05 5.35 -5.87
N ASP A 82 13.69 6.50 -6.13
CA ASP A 82 13.33 7.77 -5.51
C ASP A 82 12.52 8.68 -6.43
N ILE A 83 13.06 8.95 -7.62
CA ILE A 83 12.48 9.87 -8.60
C ILE A 83 11.19 9.29 -9.18
N GLY A 84 11.26 8.05 -9.69
CA GLY A 84 10.13 7.40 -10.35
C GLY A 84 8.95 7.10 -9.41
N THR A 85 9.19 6.92 -8.12
CA THR A 85 8.15 6.75 -7.11
C THR A 85 7.67 8.08 -6.51
N ALA A 86 8.38 9.18 -6.81
CA ALA A 86 8.22 10.49 -6.18
C ALA A 86 8.20 10.38 -4.65
N LYS A 87 9.19 9.73 -4.12
CA LYS A 87 9.43 9.54 -2.71
C LYS A 87 9.53 10.90 -2.00
N PRO A 88 9.12 11.01 -0.72
CA PRO A 88 9.34 12.22 0.05
C PRO A 88 10.81 12.61 0.05
N THR A 89 11.07 13.86 -0.26
CA THR A 89 12.44 14.42 -0.30
C THR A 89 13.09 14.41 1.08
N PRO A 90 14.44 14.45 1.18
CA PRO A 90 15.12 14.61 2.48
C PRO A 90 14.63 15.83 3.27
N ALA A 91 14.31 16.94 2.59
CA ALA A 91 13.74 18.13 3.22
C ALA A 91 12.35 17.88 3.80
N GLU A 92 11.47 17.14 3.09
CA GLU A 92 10.16 16.75 3.60
C GLU A 92 10.26 15.78 4.78
N ARG A 93 11.18 14.82 4.71
CA ARG A 93 11.43 13.86 5.79
C ARG A 93 12.03 14.53 7.05
N SER A 94 12.78 15.59 6.90
CA SER A 94 13.30 16.35 8.05
C SER A 94 12.21 17.16 8.78
N MET A 95 11.10 17.50 8.11
CA MET A 95 9.98 18.21 8.74
C MET A 95 9.13 17.32 9.64
N VAL A 96 8.96 16.05 9.26
CA VAL A 96 8.13 15.04 9.95
C VAL A 96 8.72 13.66 9.68
N PRO A 97 8.82 12.77 10.68
CA PRO A 97 9.26 11.40 10.46
C PRO A 97 8.33 10.66 9.47
N HIS A 98 8.95 9.93 8.54
CA HIS A 98 8.25 9.08 7.56
C HIS A 98 8.69 7.63 7.73
N HIS A 99 7.72 6.76 8.01
CA HIS A 99 7.90 5.32 8.13
C HIS A 99 7.42 4.62 6.87
N MET A 100 7.79 3.37 6.66
CA MET A 100 7.46 2.55 5.50
C MET A 100 7.95 3.15 4.17
N VAL A 101 9.13 3.73 4.21
CA VAL A 101 9.85 4.27 3.05
C VAL A 101 11.28 3.73 3.13
N ASP A 102 11.86 3.26 2.01
CA ASP A 102 13.21 2.70 1.94
C ASP A 102 13.46 1.48 2.85
N ILE A 103 12.53 0.56 2.93
CA ILE A 103 12.58 -0.57 3.86
C ILE A 103 13.08 -1.88 3.25
N VAL A 104 13.00 -2.04 1.92
CA VAL A 104 13.42 -3.27 1.21
C VAL A 104 14.19 -2.92 -0.05
N GLU A 105 15.03 -3.87 -0.52
CA GLU A 105 15.72 -3.75 -1.80
C GLU A 105 14.78 -4.01 -2.98
N PRO A 106 15.10 -3.52 -4.21
CA PRO A 106 14.22 -3.66 -5.37
C PRO A 106 13.90 -5.10 -5.79
N ASP A 107 14.71 -6.07 -5.43
CA ASP A 107 14.54 -7.51 -5.70
C ASP A 107 13.90 -8.28 -4.55
N GLU A 108 13.69 -7.66 -3.41
CA GLU A 108 13.04 -8.30 -2.27
C GLU A 108 11.50 -8.33 -2.45
N PRO A 109 10.86 -9.47 -2.11
CA PRO A 109 9.41 -9.58 -2.16
C PRO A 109 8.77 -8.76 -1.03
N PHE A 110 7.74 -8.00 -1.37
CA PHE A 110 6.94 -7.28 -0.40
C PHE A 110 5.47 -7.28 -0.82
N ASP A 111 4.58 -7.56 0.13
CA ASP A 111 3.16 -7.71 -0.11
C ASP A 111 2.28 -6.92 0.87
N ALA A 112 0.95 -7.04 0.71
CA ALA A 112 0.00 -6.32 1.53
C ALA A 112 -0.13 -6.87 2.95
N GLU A 113 0.21 -8.13 3.18
CA GLU A 113 0.20 -8.76 4.51
C GLU A 113 1.37 -8.27 5.33
N THR A 114 2.58 -8.30 4.75
CA THR A 114 3.80 -7.74 5.34
C THR A 114 3.60 -6.26 5.67
N TYR A 115 3.04 -5.48 4.70
CA TYR A 115 2.70 -4.08 4.94
C TYR A 115 1.77 -3.90 6.13
N ALA A 116 0.67 -4.66 6.17
CA ALA A 116 -0.34 -4.53 7.22
C ALA A 116 0.22 -4.86 8.61
N THR A 117 1.05 -5.89 8.71
CA THR A 117 1.70 -6.30 9.96
C THR A 117 2.66 -5.24 10.48
N LEU A 118 3.58 -4.77 9.63
CA LEU A 118 4.57 -3.75 10.01
C LEU A 118 3.89 -2.42 10.34
N SER A 119 2.95 -1.98 9.51
CA SER A 119 2.26 -0.70 9.73
C SER A 119 1.36 -0.73 10.96
N PHE A 120 0.71 -1.86 11.28
CA PHE A 120 -0.07 -1.99 12.51
C PHE A 120 0.84 -1.90 13.75
N SER A 121 1.99 -2.55 13.72
CA SER A 121 2.99 -2.45 14.81
C SER A 121 3.47 -1.00 14.98
N LEU A 122 3.70 -0.27 13.88
CA LEU A 122 4.05 1.15 13.93
C LEU A 122 2.92 2.01 14.53
N VAL A 123 1.66 1.77 14.16
CA VAL A 123 0.51 2.47 14.75
C VAL A 123 0.49 2.29 16.26
N MET A 124 0.69 1.05 16.75
CA MET A 124 0.74 0.75 18.18
C MET A 124 1.90 1.46 18.89
N ALA A 125 3.09 1.42 18.27
CA ALA A 125 4.29 2.07 18.82
C ALA A 125 4.14 3.61 18.91
N LEU A 126 3.57 4.24 17.89
CA LEU A 126 3.31 5.67 17.88
C LEU A 126 2.30 6.07 18.95
N GLN A 127 1.22 5.33 19.08
CA GLN A 127 0.22 5.58 20.12
C GLN A 127 0.78 5.43 21.54
N ALA A 128 1.64 4.44 21.77
CA ALA A 128 2.31 4.28 23.07
C ALA A 128 3.18 5.50 23.42
N ARG A 129 3.63 6.27 22.41
CA ARG A 129 4.37 7.52 22.55
C ARG A 129 3.46 8.76 22.53
N LEU A 130 2.15 8.60 22.47
CA LEU A 130 1.16 9.70 22.29
C LEU A 130 1.38 10.50 21.00
N VAL A 131 1.90 9.86 19.96
CA VAL A 131 2.10 10.42 18.62
C VAL A 131 0.98 9.99 17.70
N LEU A 132 0.39 10.91 16.96
CA LEU A 132 -0.71 10.64 16.04
C LEU A 132 -0.21 9.90 14.78
N PRO A 133 -0.66 8.65 14.50
CA PRO A 133 -0.31 7.97 13.26
C PRO A 133 -1.12 8.55 12.08
N LEU A 134 -0.41 8.99 11.02
CA LEU A 134 -1.02 9.42 9.76
C LEU A 134 -0.63 8.43 8.66
N VAL A 135 -1.56 7.60 8.21
CA VAL A 135 -1.35 6.63 7.12
C VAL A 135 -1.61 7.32 5.79
N VAL A 136 -0.58 7.46 4.96
CA VAL A 136 -0.61 8.34 3.78
C VAL A 136 -0.25 7.57 2.52
N GLY A 137 -1.18 7.43 1.59
CA GLY A 137 -0.84 6.74 0.36
C GLY A 137 -1.93 6.61 -0.70
N GLY A 138 -1.54 5.95 -1.78
CA GLY A 138 -2.42 5.67 -2.93
C GLY A 138 -2.68 4.18 -3.14
N THR A 139 -2.06 3.29 -2.37
CA THR A 139 -2.23 1.84 -2.48
C THR A 139 -3.41 1.40 -1.60
N GLY A 140 -4.61 1.42 -2.19
CA GLY A 140 -5.85 1.12 -1.46
C GLY A 140 -5.86 -0.24 -0.78
N LEU A 141 -5.21 -1.25 -1.39
CA LEU A 141 -5.09 -2.58 -0.77
C LEU A 141 -4.26 -2.54 0.52
N TYR A 142 -3.18 -1.76 0.59
CA TYR A 142 -2.39 -1.60 1.80
C TYR A 142 -3.21 -0.97 2.92
N ILE A 143 -3.91 0.13 2.62
CA ILE A 143 -4.79 0.81 3.58
C ILE A 143 -5.88 -0.15 4.07
N LYS A 144 -6.53 -0.88 3.16
CA LYS A 144 -7.57 -1.85 3.51
C LYS A 144 -7.03 -2.99 4.38
N ALA A 145 -5.87 -3.54 4.02
CA ALA A 145 -5.19 -4.60 4.77
C ALA A 145 -4.78 -4.15 6.18
N LEU A 146 -4.30 -2.91 6.32
CA LEU A 146 -3.98 -2.34 7.63
C LEU A 146 -5.21 -2.20 8.52
N ILE A 147 -6.31 -1.66 7.98
CA ILE A 147 -7.53 -1.38 8.76
C ILE A 147 -8.27 -2.65 9.15
N HIS A 148 -8.42 -3.60 8.22
CA HIS A 148 -9.29 -4.77 8.40
C HIS A 148 -8.53 -6.09 8.53
N GLY A 149 -7.22 -6.12 8.31
CA GLY A 149 -6.49 -7.36 8.06
C GLY A 149 -6.71 -7.89 6.65
N LEU A 150 -6.07 -8.97 6.34
CA LEU A 150 -6.36 -9.79 5.17
C LEU A 150 -6.98 -11.10 5.64
N PHE A 151 -7.74 -11.73 4.77
CA PHE A 151 -8.22 -13.08 5.04
C PHE A 151 -7.04 -14.05 5.02
N ASP A 152 -7.06 -15.01 5.94
CA ASP A 152 -6.03 -16.03 6.10
C ASP A 152 -6.14 -17.06 4.97
N ALA A 153 -5.85 -16.63 3.74
CA ALA A 153 -5.57 -17.57 2.66
C ALA A 153 -4.12 -18.02 2.82
N ARG A 154 -3.91 -19.32 2.87
CA ARG A 154 -2.55 -19.90 2.94
C ARG A 154 -1.59 -19.16 2.02
N PRO A 155 -0.31 -18.97 2.44
CA PRO A 155 0.72 -18.39 1.59
C PRO A 155 0.66 -19.02 0.19
N GLY A 156 0.79 -18.20 -0.84
CA GLY A 156 0.78 -18.70 -2.20
C GLY A 156 1.88 -19.73 -2.41
N ASP A 157 1.55 -20.81 -3.10
CA ASP A 157 2.54 -21.79 -3.55
C ASP A 157 3.19 -21.31 -4.84
N GLU A 158 4.49 -21.01 -4.79
CA GLU A 158 5.22 -20.48 -5.94
C GLU A 158 5.28 -21.48 -7.10
N GLY A 159 5.34 -22.79 -6.81
CA GLY A 159 5.30 -23.85 -7.81
C GLY A 159 3.96 -23.89 -8.55
N ILE A 160 2.85 -23.78 -7.81
CA ILE A 160 1.51 -23.69 -8.40
C ILE A 160 1.40 -22.42 -9.25
N ARG A 161 1.85 -21.28 -8.73
CA ARG A 161 1.80 -20.01 -9.46
C ARG A 161 2.61 -20.06 -10.75
N MET A 162 3.81 -20.62 -10.70
CA MET A 162 4.69 -20.76 -11.88
C MET A 162 4.05 -21.67 -12.95
N ARG A 163 3.50 -22.80 -12.53
CA ARG A 163 2.77 -23.71 -13.42
C ARG A 163 1.57 -23.05 -14.09
N LEU A 164 0.77 -22.28 -13.33
CA LEU A 164 -0.38 -21.56 -13.87
C LEU A 164 0.06 -20.44 -14.84
N LYS A 165 1.18 -19.74 -14.57
CA LYS A 165 1.74 -18.77 -15.52
C LYS A 165 2.17 -19.44 -16.82
N GLN A 166 2.93 -20.53 -16.75
CA GLN A 166 3.35 -21.28 -17.93
C GLN A 166 2.14 -21.79 -18.73
N LYS A 167 1.08 -22.22 -18.05
CA LYS A 167 -0.16 -22.63 -18.71
C LYS A 167 -0.83 -21.46 -19.41
N ALA A 168 -0.89 -20.27 -18.78
CA ALA A 168 -1.41 -19.06 -19.40
C ALA A 168 -0.63 -18.63 -20.65
N GLU A 169 0.69 -18.81 -20.63
CA GLU A 169 1.59 -18.52 -21.78
C GLU A 169 1.37 -19.49 -22.94
N LYS A 170 1.16 -20.77 -22.65
CA LYS A 170 1.00 -21.83 -23.68
C LYS A 170 -0.42 -21.92 -24.26
N GLU A 171 -1.43 -21.84 -23.41
CA GLU A 171 -2.82 -22.12 -23.76
C GLU A 171 -3.70 -20.85 -23.78
N GLY A 172 -3.14 -19.71 -23.39
CA GLY A 172 -3.89 -18.46 -23.21
C GLY A 172 -4.56 -18.34 -21.86
N THR A 173 -4.86 -17.10 -21.48
CA THR A 173 -5.57 -16.80 -20.21
C THR A 173 -7.00 -17.33 -20.19
N GLU A 174 -7.60 -17.50 -21.36
CA GLU A 174 -8.99 -17.96 -21.53
C GLU A 174 -9.20 -19.36 -20.95
N ALA A 175 -8.25 -20.30 -21.16
CA ALA A 175 -8.30 -21.65 -20.61
C ALA A 175 -8.32 -21.65 -19.07
N LEU A 176 -7.54 -20.75 -18.45
CA LEU A 176 -7.54 -20.57 -17.00
C LEU A 176 -8.83 -19.91 -16.51
N PHE A 177 -9.38 -18.99 -17.28
CA PHE A 177 -10.64 -18.32 -16.93
C PHE A 177 -11.84 -19.30 -16.98
N GLU A 178 -11.90 -20.20 -17.97
CA GLU A 178 -12.92 -21.26 -18.00
C GLU A 178 -12.80 -22.19 -16.78
N ARG A 179 -11.58 -22.55 -16.39
CA ARG A 179 -11.37 -23.31 -15.15
C ARG A 179 -11.83 -22.54 -13.91
N LEU A 180 -11.55 -21.22 -13.85
CA LEU A 180 -12.02 -20.38 -12.75
C LEU A 180 -13.54 -20.34 -12.65
N LYS A 181 -14.25 -20.30 -13.78
CA LYS A 181 -15.73 -20.36 -13.79
C LYS A 181 -16.28 -21.64 -13.14
N GLN A 182 -15.53 -22.75 -13.25
CA GLN A 182 -15.94 -24.03 -12.65
C GLN A 182 -15.70 -24.08 -11.15
N VAL A 183 -14.56 -23.54 -10.66
CA VAL A 183 -14.14 -23.67 -9.26
C VAL A 183 -14.53 -22.47 -8.39
N ASP A 184 -14.68 -21.29 -8.98
CA ASP A 184 -15.07 -20.04 -8.30
C ASP A 184 -15.87 -19.13 -9.24
N PRO A 185 -17.14 -19.47 -9.53
CA PRO A 185 -17.98 -18.68 -10.43
C PRO A 185 -18.23 -17.26 -9.91
N VAL A 186 -18.24 -17.06 -8.60
CA VAL A 186 -18.45 -15.75 -7.96
C VAL A 186 -17.29 -14.80 -8.26
N THR A 187 -16.05 -15.29 -8.21
CA THR A 187 -14.87 -14.51 -8.59
C THR A 187 -14.82 -14.32 -10.11
N ALA A 188 -15.13 -15.34 -10.89
CA ALA A 188 -15.12 -15.26 -12.35
C ALA A 188 -16.08 -14.19 -12.89
N GLN A 189 -17.26 -14.03 -12.31
CA GLN A 189 -18.21 -12.96 -12.69
C GLN A 189 -17.67 -11.53 -12.49
N LYS A 190 -16.70 -11.36 -11.62
CA LYS A 190 -16.11 -10.04 -11.29
C LYS A 190 -14.85 -9.73 -12.09
N LEU A 191 -14.28 -10.71 -12.78
CA LEU A 191 -13.03 -10.59 -13.50
C LEU A 191 -13.24 -10.56 -15.02
N HIS A 192 -12.38 -9.84 -15.70
CA HIS A 192 -12.28 -9.92 -17.15
C HIS A 192 -11.33 -11.06 -17.54
N VAL A 193 -11.59 -11.73 -18.67
CA VAL A 193 -10.79 -12.87 -19.18
C VAL A 193 -9.30 -12.51 -19.34
N ASN A 194 -8.98 -11.25 -19.60
CA ASN A 194 -7.60 -10.76 -19.73
C ASN A 194 -6.92 -10.41 -18.40
N ASP A 195 -7.59 -10.56 -17.25
CA ASP A 195 -7.00 -10.29 -15.94
C ASP A 195 -6.25 -11.53 -15.42
N SER A 196 -5.17 -11.88 -16.16
CA SER A 196 -4.37 -13.09 -15.89
C SER A 196 -3.87 -13.14 -14.45
N TYR A 197 -3.45 -11.99 -13.89
CA TYR A 197 -2.92 -11.94 -12.52
C TYR A 197 -3.96 -12.37 -11.48
N ARG A 198 -5.18 -11.84 -11.55
CA ARG A 198 -6.24 -12.18 -10.60
C ARG A 198 -6.81 -13.56 -10.83
N ILE A 199 -6.89 -14.01 -12.09
CA ILE A 199 -7.31 -15.38 -12.44
C ILE A 199 -6.31 -16.38 -11.87
N ILE A 200 -5.01 -16.18 -12.09
CA ILE A 200 -3.94 -17.05 -11.56
C ILE A 200 -4.00 -17.06 -10.03
N ARG A 201 -4.16 -15.91 -9.38
CA ARG A 201 -4.24 -15.84 -7.91
C ARG A 201 -5.44 -16.59 -7.35
N ALA A 202 -6.59 -16.50 -7.97
CA ALA A 202 -7.80 -17.21 -7.53
C ALA A 202 -7.64 -18.73 -7.67
N LEU A 203 -7.07 -19.19 -8.78
CA LEU A 203 -6.76 -20.61 -8.99
C LEU A 203 -5.69 -21.12 -8.07
N GLU A 204 -4.62 -20.34 -7.81
CA GLU A 204 -3.56 -20.67 -6.87
C GLU A 204 -4.14 -20.91 -5.46
N VAL A 205 -4.99 -20.02 -4.96
CA VAL A 205 -5.65 -20.17 -3.66
C VAL A 205 -6.50 -21.44 -3.63
N TYR A 206 -7.28 -21.70 -4.68
CA TYR A 206 -8.08 -22.90 -4.78
C TYR A 206 -7.24 -24.19 -4.82
N GLU A 207 -6.16 -24.20 -5.61
CA GLU A 207 -5.27 -25.38 -5.70
C GLU A 207 -4.50 -25.65 -4.42
N THR A 208 -4.18 -24.59 -3.65
CA THR A 208 -3.45 -24.72 -2.38
C THR A 208 -4.35 -25.18 -1.23
N ALA A 209 -5.61 -24.73 -1.19
CA ALA A 209 -6.49 -24.88 -0.03
C ALA A 209 -7.76 -25.67 -0.29
N GLY A 210 -8.12 -25.94 -1.57
CA GLY A 210 -9.39 -26.56 -1.95
C GLY A 210 -10.61 -25.67 -1.73
N ILE A 211 -10.43 -24.40 -1.36
CA ILE A 211 -11.50 -23.45 -1.05
C ILE A 211 -11.40 -22.25 -2.00
N PRO A 212 -12.51 -21.85 -2.65
CA PRO A 212 -12.55 -20.68 -3.51
C PRO A 212 -12.14 -19.39 -2.79
N ILE A 213 -11.46 -18.47 -3.49
CA ILE A 213 -11.08 -17.17 -2.91
C ILE A 213 -12.31 -16.33 -2.55
N SER A 214 -13.44 -16.52 -3.25
CA SER A 214 -14.72 -15.88 -2.91
C SER A 214 -15.23 -16.26 -1.53
N ASP A 215 -15.04 -17.50 -1.10
CA ASP A 215 -15.47 -17.98 0.21
C ASP A 215 -14.63 -17.33 1.35
N TYR A 216 -13.31 -17.22 1.15
CA TYR A 216 -12.46 -16.48 2.07
C TYR A 216 -12.89 -15.02 2.17
N GLN A 217 -13.19 -14.37 1.02
CA GLN A 217 -13.66 -12.99 0.99
C GLN A 217 -15.01 -12.81 1.67
N GLN A 218 -15.93 -13.78 1.51
CA GLN A 218 -17.23 -13.75 2.17
C GLN A 218 -17.13 -13.98 3.68
N ARG A 219 -16.25 -14.84 4.15
CA ARG A 219 -16.03 -15.08 5.59
C ARG A 219 -15.39 -13.88 6.25
N HIS A 220 -14.38 -13.32 5.62
CA HIS A 220 -13.64 -12.17 6.17
C HIS A 220 -14.48 -10.88 6.11
N ARG A 221 -15.27 -10.68 5.05
CA ARG A 221 -16.11 -9.50 4.72
C ARG A 221 -15.49 -8.13 4.96
N PHE A 222 -14.27 -8.06 5.50
CA PHE A 222 -13.62 -6.82 5.95
C PHE A 222 -14.51 -5.99 6.89
N GLN A 223 -15.35 -6.65 7.69
CA GLN A 223 -16.32 -5.97 8.56
C GLN A 223 -15.68 -5.55 9.88
N GLU A 224 -14.74 -6.34 10.40
CA GLU A 224 -14.05 -5.97 11.62
C GLU A 224 -12.89 -5.02 11.32
N SER A 225 -12.99 -3.81 11.82
CA SER A 225 -11.87 -2.88 11.78
C SER A 225 -10.96 -3.12 12.99
N ARG A 226 -9.66 -3.22 12.75
CA ARG A 226 -8.64 -3.28 13.82
C ARG A 226 -8.25 -1.91 14.35
N LEU A 227 -8.64 -0.84 13.63
CA LEU A 227 -8.33 0.55 13.94
C LEU A 227 -9.61 1.37 13.99
N THR A 228 -9.66 2.39 14.84
CA THR A 228 -10.60 3.51 14.71
C THR A 228 -9.98 4.53 13.76
N THR A 229 -10.65 4.88 12.67
CA THR A 229 -10.04 5.70 11.62
C THR A 229 -10.88 6.91 11.24
N LEU A 230 -10.23 8.06 11.04
CA LEU A 230 -10.77 9.19 10.31
C LEU A 230 -10.12 9.21 8.91
N LYS A 231 -10.92 9.13 7.85
CA LYS A 231 -10.43 8.98 6.48
C LYS A 231 -10.63 10.27 5.69
N PHE A 232 -9.54 10.92 5.27
CA PHE A 232 -9.56 12.03 4.32
C PHE A 232 -9.18 11.55 2.93
N GLY A 233 -10.10 11.67 1.97
CA GLY A 233 -9.85 11.46 0.56
C GLY A 233 -9.56 12.80 -0.12
N LEU A 234 -8.39 12.93 -0.72
CA LEU A 234 -8.06 14.15 -1.45
C LEU A 234 -8.61 14.10 -2.87
N HIS A 235 -9.30 15.15 -3.28
CA HIS A 235 -9.83 15.29 -4.62
C HIS A 235 -9.42 16.61 -5.28
N ARG A 236 -9.40 16.61 -6.59
CA ARG A 236 -9.29 17.80 -7.46
C ARG A 236 -10.11 17.57 -8.71
N GLU A 237 -10.46 18.64 -9.37
CA GLU A 237 -10.98 18.56 -10.73
C GLU A 237 -10.05 17.75 -11.64
N ARG A 238 -10.64 16.92 -12.51
CA ARG A 238 -9.91 15.92 -13.30
C ARG A 238 -8.84 16.52 -14.19
N GLU A 239 -9.17 17.60 -14.87
CA GLU A 239 -8.26 18.30 -15.80
C GLU A 239 -7.05 18.84 -15.04
N ARG A 240 -7.26 19.48 -13.91
CA ARG A 240 -6.19 19.98 -13.05
C ARG A 240 -5.31 18.86 -12.50
N LEU A 241 -5.90 17.73 -12.13
CA LEU A 241 -5.13 16.57 -11.71
C LEU A 241 -4.25 16.03 -12.84
N TYR A 242 -4.79 15.93 -14.04
CA TYR A 242 -4.05 15.43 -15.20
C TYR A 242 -2.90 16.34 -15.60
N GLN A 243 -3.11 17.67 -15.60
CA GLN A 243 -2.03 18.65 -15.82
C GLN A 243 -0.91 18.50 -14.77
N ARG A 244 -1.26 18.29 -13.49
CA ARG A 244 -0.26 18.07 -12.43
C ARG A 244 0.50 16.76 -12.62
N ILE A 245 -0.18 15.71 -13.07
CA ILE A 245 0.45 14.42 -13.37
C ILE A 245 1.45 14.58 -14.52
N ASP A 246 1.02 15.23 -15.60
CA ASP A 246 1.88 15.44 -16.77
C ASP A 246 3.10 16.30 -16.43
N HIS A 247 2.91 17.41 -15.72
CA HIS A 247 4.00 18.24 -15.22
C HIS A 247 4.95 17.46 -14.28
N ARG A 248 4.41 16.61 -13.40
CA ARG A 248 5.22 15.79 -12.52
C ARG A 248 6.09 14.79 -13.29
N VAL A 249 5.56 14.18 -14.35
CA VAL A 249 6.34 13.32 -15.24
C VAL A 249 7.47 14.11 -15.91
N ASP A 250 7.19 15.32 -16.41
CA ASP A 250 8.23 16.17 -16.98
C ASP A 250 9.33 16.50 -15.96
N MET A 251 8.95 16.80 -14.72
CA MET A 251 9.92 17.02 -13.63
C MET A 251 10.72 15.76 -13.30
N MET A 252 10.11 14.55 -13.26
CA MET A 252 10.82 13.30 -13.06
C MET A 252 11.89 13.06 -14.15
N ILE A 253 11.55 13.34 -15.40
CA ILE A 253 12.49 13.24 -16.52
C ILE A 253 13.65 14.24 -16.33
N GLN A 254 13.35 15.50 -16.04
CA GLN A 254 14.35 16.56 -15.85
C GLN A 254 15.27 16.30 -14.65
N THR A 255 14.75 15.66 -13.60
CA THR A 255 15.53 15.31 -12.40
C THR A 255 16.29 14.01 -12.51
N GLY A 256 16.25 13.33 -13.67
CA GLY A 256 17.10 12.18 -13.96
C GLY A 256 16.47 10.81 -13.74
N LEU A 257 15.16 10.65 -14.00
CA LEU A 257 14.51 9.33 -13.91
C LEU A 257 15.20 8.27 -14.78
N LEU A 258 15.65 8.63 -15.98
CA LEU A 258 16.38 7.70 -16.85
C LEU A 258 17.69 7.25 -16.24
N ASP A 259 18.42 8.18 -15.62
CA ASP A 259 19.70 7.88 -14.98
C ASP A 259 19.53 7.07 -13.69
N GLU A 260 18.42 7.27 -12.96
CA GLU A 260 18.04 6.41 -11.83
C GLU A 260 17.85 4.96 -12.31
N VAL A 261 17.13 4.74 -13.40
CA VAL A 261 16.90 3.40 -13.98
C VAL A 261 18.20 2.76 -14.49
N ARG A 262 19.09 3.55 -15.13
CA ARG A 262 20.42 3.04 -15.54
C ARG A 262 21.22 2.56 -14.35
N ARG A 263 21.33 3.38 -13.29
CA ARG A 263 22.05 2.98 -12.06
C ARG A 263 21.49 1.72 -11.43
N LEU A 264 20.16 1.56 -11.39
CA LEU A 264 19.53 0.34 -10.87
C LEU A 264 19.91 -0.88 -11.72
N ARG A 265 19.91 -0.78 -13.05
CA ARG A 265 20.31 -1.86 -13.94
C ARG A 265 21.81 -2.19 -13.82
N GLU A 266 22.67 -1.17 -13.70
CA GLU A 266 24.11 -1.31 -13.46
C GLU A 266 24.41 -1.99 -12.12
N ALA A 267 23.57 -1.73 -11.09
CA ALA A 267 23.62 -2.40 -9.80
C ALA A 267 23.11 -3.85 -9.83
N GLY A 268 22.64 -4.36 -11.00
CA GLY A 268 22.22 -5.75 -11.19
C GLY A 268 20.70 -5.98 -11.05
N TYR A 269 19.89 -4.96 -10.81
CA TYR A 269 18.44 -5.11 -10.74
C TYR A 269 17.84 -5.31 -12.14
N SER A 270 17.35 -6.53 -12.38
CA SER A 270 16.76 -6.90 -13.68
C SER A 270 15.50 -6.09 -13.97
N GLY A 271 15.33 -5.67 -15.24
CA GLY A 271 14.09 -5.03 -15.71
C GLY A 271 12.83 -5.90 -15.53
N ALA A 272 12.99 -7.23 -15.37
CA ALA A 272 11.87 -8.15 -15.13
C ALA A 272 11.37 -8.16 -13.67
N LEU A 273 12.10 -7.55 -12.73
CA LEU A 273 11.67 -7.44 -11.33
C LEU A 273 10.33 -6.69 -11.22
N LYS A 274 9.48 -7.13 -10.30
CA LYS A 274 8.17 -6.51 -10.06
C LYS A 274 8.29 -5.00 -9.78
N SER A 275 9.29 -4.57 -9.05
CA SER A 275 9.62 -3.18 -8.78
C SER A 275 9.93 -2.42 -10.07
N MET A 276 10.80 -2.98 -10.94
CA MET A 276 11.22 -2.40 -12.21
C MET A 276 10.11 -2.42 -13.28
N GLN A 277 9.07 -3.23 -13.13
CA GLN A 277 7.86 -3.24 -13.97
C GLN A 277 6.83 -2.18 -13.55
N SER A 278 7.13 -1.37 -12.55
CA SER A 278 6.24 -0.28 -12.13
C SER A 278 6.22 0.88 -13.14
N ILE A 279 5.19 1.72 -13.02
CA ILE A 279 5.03 2.92 -13.86
C ILE A 279 6.23 3.86 -13.64
N GLY A 280 6.81 4.31 -14.71
CA GLY A 280 8.07 5.07 -14.72
C GLY A 280 9.22 4.14 -15.09
N TYR A 281 9.57 3.23 -14.24
CA TYR A 281 10.71 2.33 -14.41
C TYR A 281 10.56 1.44 -15.64
N ARG A 282 9.42 0.79 -15.84
CA ARG A 282 9.15 -0.02 -17.04
C ARG A 282 9.35 0.79 -18.32
N HIS A 283 8.82 2.02 -18.38
CA HIS A 283 8.91 2.84 -19.58
C HIS A 283 10.37 3.23 -19.90
N MET A 284 11.18 3.47 -18.88
CA MET A 284 12.59 3.75 -19.05
C MET A 284 13.38 2.48 -19.40
N CYS A 285 13.02 1.31 -18.86
CA CYS A 285 13.58 0.01 -19.28
C CYS A 285 13.27 -0.25 -20.76
N ASP A 286 12.00 -0.10 -21.18
CA ASP A 286 11.59 -0.31 -22.59
C ASP A 286 12.33 0.63 -23.57
N PHE A 287 12.61 1.87 -23.14
CA PHE A 287 13.45 2.79 -23.92
C PHE A 287 14.90 2.32 -23.99
N LEU A 288 15.50 1.91 -22.84
CA LEU A 288 16.89 1.43 -22.80
C LEU A 288 17.09 0.13 -23.58
N ASP A 289 16.07 -0.71 -23.65
CA ASP A 289 16.07 -1.97 -24.40
C ASP A 289 15.73 -1.78 -25.91
N GLY A 290 15.45 -0.54 -26.34
CA GLY A 290 15.11 -0.22 -27.72
C GLY A 290 13.70 -0.63 -28.14
N HIS A 291 12.83 -0.99 -27.21
CA HIS A 291 11.44 -1.35 -27.49
C HIS A 291 10.56 -0.12 -27.77
N LEU A 292 10.91 1.02 -27.20
CA LEU A 292 10.23 2.31 -27.40
C LEU A 292 11.25 3.40 -27.78
N ASP A 293 10.85 4.34 -28.63
CA ASP A 293 11.58 5.59 -28.75
C ASP A 293 11.29 6.51 -27.56
N TRP A 294 12.09 7.57 -27.41
CA TRP A 294 11.97 8.49 -26.27
C TRP A 294 10.61 9.17 -26.17
N ALA A 295 10.11 9.66 -27.30
CA ALA A 295 8.84 10.39 -27.32
C ALA A 295 7.69 9.47 -26.91
N GLU A 296 7.70 8.22 -27.38
CA GLU A 296 6.70 7.21 -27.04
C GLU A 296 6.82 6.77 -25.57
N ALA A 297 8.02 6.60 -25.05
CA ALA A 297 8.25 6.27 -23.64
C ALA A 297 7.66 7.35 -22.70
N VAL A 298 7.93 8.62 -22.98
CA VAL A 298 7.38 9.75 -22.21
C VAL A 298 5.86 9.86 -22.36
N ARG A 299 5.34 9.73 -23.60
CA ARG A 299 3.91 9.78 -23.89
C ARG A 299 3.13 8.69 -23.14
N THR A 300 3.64 7.46 -23.19
CA THR A 300 3.02 6.31 -22.53
C THR A 300 3.13 6.39 -21.01
N LEU A 301 4.23 6.90 -20.47
CA LEU A 301 4.39 7.16 -19.04
C LEU A 301 3.32 8.15 -18.53
N LYS A 302 3.12 9.28 -19.20
CA LYS A 302 2.06 10.25 -18.84
C LYS A 302 0.68 9.58 -18.89
N ARG A 303 0.37 8.88 -19.98
CA ARG A 303 -0.89 8.15 -20.17
C ARG A 303 -1.15 7.15 -19.06
N ASP A 304 -0.17 6.32 -18.75
CA ASP A 304 -0.34 5.20 -17.79
C ASP A 304 -0.40 5.73 -16.36
N THR A 305 0.27 6.84 -16.04
CA THR A 305 0.14 7.52 -14.75
C THR A 305 -1.26 8.11 -14.57
N ARG A 306 -1.86 8.73 -15.60
CA ARG A 306 -3.26 9.21 -15.55
C ARG A 306 -4.24 8.05 -15.40
N ARG A 307 -4.03 6.93 -16.08
CA ARG A 307 -4.84 5.70 -15.93
C ARG A 307 -4.73 5.12 -14.52
N TYR A 308 -3.54 5.15 -13.95
CA TYR A 308 -3.33 4.70 -12.57
C TYR A 308 -4.07 5.60 -11.57
N ALA A 309 -3.96 6.91 -11.71
CA ALA A 309 -4.71 7.87 -10.90
C ALA A 309 -6.24 7.64 -10.99
N LYS A 310 -6.77 7.36 -12.19
CA LYS A 310 -8.18 7.00 -12.39
C LYS A 310 -8.56 5.72 -11.62
N ARG A 311 -7.72 4.67 -11.68
CA ARG A 311 -7.97 3.42 -10.93
C ARG A 311 -7.96 3.66 -9.42
N GLN A 312 -7.04 4.47 -8.90
CA GLN A 312 -7.00 4.83 -7.48
C GLN A 312 -8.28 5.57 -7.06
N MET A 313 -8.74 6.56 -7.84
CA MET A 313 -10.00 7.26 -7.56
C MET A 313 -11.21 6.32 -7.56
N THR A 314 -11.28 5.41 -8.53
CA THR A 314 -12.37 4.41 -8.58
C THR A 314 -12.35 3.52 -7.34
N TRP A 315 -11.18 3.10 -6.88
CA TRP A 315 -11.01 2.31 -5.66
C TRP A 315 -11.52 3.06 -4.42
N PHE A 316 -11.03 4.29 -4.19
CA PHE A 316 -11.38 5.03 -2.99
C PHE A 316 -12.84 5.51 -2.97
N LYS A 317 -13.47 5.72 -4.12
CA LYS A 317 -14.89 6.08 -4.20
C LYS A 317 -15.85 4.98 -3.72
N THR A 318 -15.38 3.74 -3.58
CA THR A 318 -16.20 2.63 -3.04
C THR A 318 -16.27 2.63 -1.50
N ASP A 319 -15.45 3.41 -0.83
CA ASP A 319 -15.45 3.54 0.63
C ASP A 319 -16.30 4.76 1.04
N GLY A 320 -17.49 4.50 1.58
CA GLY A 320 -18.44 5.55 2.00
C GLY A 320 -18.04 6.32 3.26
N GLU A 321 -17.00 5.86 3.99
CA GLU A 321 -16.50 6.55 5.19
C GLU A 321 -15.49 7.65 4.87
N ILE A 322 -15.05 7.76 3.61
CA ILE A 322 -14.08 8.77 3.20
C ILE A 322 -14.73 10.15 3.14
N VAL A 323 -14.20 11.06 3.94
CA VAL A 323 -14.51 12.50 3.85
C VAL A 323 -13.65 13.10 2.75
N TRP A 324 -14.28 13.50 1.65
CA TRP A 324 -13.59 14.09 0.50
C TRP A 324 -13.31 15.56 0.74
N VAL A 325 -12.04 15.94 0.65
CA VAL A 325 -11.57 17.31 0.90
C VAL A 325 -10.58 17.78 -0.17
N ASP A 326 -10.46 19.08 -0.35
CA ASP A 326 -9.39 19.66 -1.15
C ASP A 326 -8.03 19.39 -0.49
N PRO A 327 -6.93 19.33 -1.26
CA PRO A 327 -5.59 19.06 -0.71
C PRO A 327 -5.00 20.30 -0.01
N VAL A 328 -5.79 20.86 0.90
CA VAL A 328 -5.44 21.99 1.79
C VAL A 328 -5.97 21.67 3.17
N VAL A 329 -5.16 21.88 4.21
CA VAL A 329 -5.57 21.68 5.59
C VAL A 329 -6.46 22.83 6.03
N SER A 330 -7.75 22.72 5.66
CA SER A 330 -8.79 23.70 5.94
C SER A 330 -9.20 23.74 7.43
N ARG A 331 -10.06 24.71 7.79
CA ARG A 331 -10.67 24.76 9.13
C ARG A 331 -11.48 23.49 9.41
N GLU A 332 -12.25 23.01 8.43
CA GLU A 332 -13.04 21.78 8.56
C GLU A 332 -12.16 20.56 8.88
N VAL A 333 -11.07 20.36 8.14
CA VAL A 333 -10.10 19.26 8.40
C VAL A 333 -9.57 19.33 9.83
N LYS A 334 -9.21 20.53 10.30
CA LYS A 334 -8.70 20.72 11.67
C LYS A 334 -9.76 20.41 12.71
N THR A 335 -11.01 20.83 12.49
CA THR A 335 -12.13 20.58 13.41
C THR A 335 -12.44 19.10 13.50
N ARG A 336 -12.62 18.41 12.37
CA ARG A 336 -12.87 16.95 12.33
C ARG A 336 -11.72 16.15 12.98
N THR A 337 -10.48 16.61 12.79
CA THR A 337 -9.31 15.98 13.43
C THR A 337 -9.37 16.14 14.96
N ARG A 338 -9.71 17.31 15.47
CA ARG A 338 -9.85 17.53 16.92
C ARG A 338 -10.98 16.70 17.52
N GLU A 339 -12.15 16.69 16.89
CA GLU A 339 -13.29 15.89 17.30
C GLU A 339 -12.92 14.41 17.36
N PHE A 340 -12.29 13.88 16.30
CA PHE A 340 -11.82 12.50 16.26
C PHE A 340 -10.82 12.17 17.39
N LEU A 341 -9.94 13.10 17.75
CA LEU A 341 -8.96 12.89 18.82
C LEU A 341 -9.59 13.01 20.21
N SER A 342 -10.57 13.93 20.40
CA SER A 342 -11.25 14.14 21.66
C SER A 342 -12.33 13.08 21.96
N ASP A 343 -12.84 12.41 20.93
CA ASP A 343 -13.84 11.36 21.06
C ASP A 343 -13.19 10.17 21.81
N GLN A 344 -13.28 10.22 23.12
CA GLN A 344 -13.03 9.06 23.98
C GLN A 344 -14.26 8.20 23.78
N SER A 345 -14.16 7.18 22.93
CA SER A 345 -15.19 6.15 22.84
C SER A 345 -15.43 5.62 24.26
N ASP A 346 -16.49 6.17 24.89
CA ASP A 346 -17.13 5.54 26.05
C ASP A 346 -17.53 4.14 25.61
N GLY A 347 -16.84 3.13 26.06
CA GLY A 347 -17.08 1.73 25.80
C GLY A 347 -16.85 0.92 27.05
#